data_f4c1d2d7676f9bbf0379e125848a3a73
#
_entry.id   f4c1d2d7676f9bbf0379e125848a3a73
#
_cell.length_a   1.000
_cell.length_b   1.000
_cell.length_c   1.000
_cell.angle_alpha   90.00
_cell.angle_beta   90.00
_cell.angle_gamma   90.00
#
_symmetry.space_group_name_H-M   'P 1'
#
loop_
_entity.id
_entity.type
_entity.pdbx_description
1 polymer ?
#
loop_
_entity_poly.entity_id
_entity_poly.type
_entity_poly.pdbx_seq_one_letter_code
_entity_poly.pdbx_strand_id
1 'polypeptide(L)'
;MKRFFLLFLLLNSAMLSQDYQLVNQFGLFLDATSFALSPQGYFYVADNGSDEIYKIDSLGTEVKAFGGYGWNNGQFDYPIDVSLNALNIFVTDKNNHSIQQFDKDLNFISRLYTREGDNSDAAFGFPLSTDVSSMGDVYVLDSENKRILKFDLFGKYMLQFGGFDAGDFAIKNPLKLIVTENNNILVLDGMSLIVFDLFGNGIAKITLPEKFNSIDKYYNSITLTGDSTIYVSSQEENKLSFTKVNLAAVNGNTKFTSSLAVSNKIYALTYTTIFSFVLSEK
;
A
#
# COMPACT_ATOMS: atom_id res chain seq x y z
N MET A 1 -33.26 -1.50 -1.57
CA MET A 1 -32.80 -2.65 -2.37
C MET A 1 -31.32 -2.82 -2.11
N LYS A 2 -30.94 -3.81 -1.30
CA LYS A 2 -29.52 -4.13 -1.01
C LYS A 2 -28.93 -4.74 -2.27
N ARG A 3 -28.05 -4.02 -2.95
CA ARG A 3 -27.20 -4.60 -4.01
C ARG A 3 -26.09 -5.39 -3.31
N PHE A 4 -26.25 -6.70 -3.28
CA PHE A 4 -25.18 -7.62 -2.90
C PHE A 4 -24.07 -7.51 -3.95
N PHE A 5 -22.93 -6.96 -3.56
CA PHE A 5 -21.66 -7.08 -4.32
C PHE A 5 -21.18 -8.52 -4.16
N LEU A 6 -21.34 -9.33 -5.17
CA LEU A 6 -20.73 -10.67 -5.22
C LEU A 6 -19.32 -10.49 -5.80
N LEU A 7 -18.33 -10.40 -4.94
CA LEU A 7 -16.91 -10.35 -5.36
C LEU A 7 -16.45 -11.77 -5.69
N PHE A 8 -16.44 -12.15 -6.96
CA PHE A 8 -15.83 -13.40 -7.43
C PHE A 8 -14.41 -13.11 -7.94
N LEU A 9 -13.40 -13.71 -7.31
CA LEU A 9 -12.07 -13.78 -7.88
C LEU A 9 -12.04 -14.93 -8.89
N LEU A 10 -12.02 -14.64 -10.19
CA LEU A 10 -11.60 -15.60 -11.20
C LEU A 10 -10.13 -15.37 -11.50
N LEU A 11 -9.30 -16.27 -11.03
CA LEU A 11 -7.95 -16.47 -11.56
C LEU A 11 -8.12 -17.15 -12.92
N ASN A 12 -8.28 -16.35 -13.96
CA ASN A 12 -8.39 -16.87 -15.33
C ASN A 12 -6.97 -17.09 -15.86
N SER A 13 -6.53 -18.36 -15.87
CA SER A 13 -5.27 -18.80 -16.51
C SER A 13 -5.31 -18.75 -18.05
N ALA A 14 -6.40 -18.28 -18.66
CA ALA A 14 -6.62 -18.27 -20.10
C ALA A 14 -6.68 -16.88 -20.74
N MET A 15 -6.51 -15.79 -19.98
CA MET A 15 -6.26 -14.49 -20.61
C MET A 15 -4.82 -14.48 -21.15
N LEU A 16 -4.68 -13.99 -22.40
CA LEU A 16 -3.37 -13.74 -23.00
C LEU A 16 -2.53 -12.92 -22.02
N SER A 17 -1.53 -13.57 -21.44
CA SER A 17 -0.57 -12.95 -20.56
C SER A 17 0.01 -11.71 -21.26
N GLN A 18 -0.05 -10.57 -20.61
CA GLN A 18 0.54 -9.34 -21.13
C GLN A 18 2.04 -9.38 -20.87
N ASP A 19 2.83 -9.24 -21.92
CA ASP A 19 4.30 -9.25 -21.84
C ASP A 19 4.80 -7.82 -21.66
N TYR A 20 5.62 -7.61 -20.62
CA TYR A 20 6.22 -6.32 -20.31
C TYR A 20 7.73 -6.39 -20.46
N GLN A 21 8.30 -5.40 -21.16
CA GLN A 21 9.74 -5.27 -21.37
C GLN A 21 10.33 -4.25 -20.40
N LEU A 22 11.50 -4.58 -19.84
CA LEU A 22 12.25 -3.65 -19.01
C LEU A 22 12.77 -2.50 -19.88
N VAL A 23 12.47 -1.26 -19.48
CA VAL A 23 12.89 -0.05 -20.22
C VAL A 23 13.79 0.85 -19.40
N ASN A 24 13.70 0.82 -18.07
CA ASN A 24 14.52 1.66 -17.22
C ASN A 24 14.65 1.06 -15.81
N GLN A 25 15.71 1.50 -15.12
CA GLN A 25 15.99 1.24 -13.72
C GLN A 25 16.52 2.52 -13.11
N PHE A 26 15.97 2.94 -11.97
CA PHE A 26 16.34 4.20 -11.33
C PHE A 26 16.10 4.18 -9.82
N GLY A 27 16.62 5.21 -9.14
CA GLY A 27 16.67 5.27 -7.68
C GLY A 27 17.82 4.46 -7.11
N LEU A 28 18.29 4.90 -5.95
CA LEU A 28 19.33 4.23 -5.19
C LEU A 28 18.93 4.27 -3.71
N PHE A 29 18.54 3.12 -3.19
CA PHE A 29 18.03 2.96 -1.82
C PHE A 29 18.87 1.97 -1.05
N LEU A 30 18.76 1.98 0.28
CA LEU A 30 19.44 1.04 1.16
C LEU A 30 18.54 -0.16 1.50
N ASP A 31 17.26 0.09 1.82
CA ASP A 31 16.26 -0.93 2.16
C ASP A 31 14.85 -0.37 1.93
N ALA A 32 14.52 -0.09 0.66
CA ALA A 32 13.22 0.46 0.29
C ALA A 32 12.08 -0.53 0.53
N THR A 33 11.07 -0.12 1.27
CA THR A 33 9.96 -0.96 1.71
C THR A 33 8.68 -0.74 0.92
N SER A 34 8.36 0.51 0.60
CA SER A 34 7.13 0.92 -0.07
C SER A 34 7.37 2.15 -0.92
N PHE A 35 6.53 2.33 -1.93
CA PHE A 35 6.54 3.53 -2.75
C PHE A 35 5.13 3.90 -3.21
N ALA A 36 4.94 5.18 -3.51
CA ALA A 36 3.71 5.68 -4.08
C ALA A 36 4.02 6.71 -5.17
N LEU A 37 3.14 6.81 -6.18
CA LEU A 37 3.31 7.70 -7.32
C LEU A 37 2.24 8.80 -7.30
N SER A 38 2.66 10.04 -7.36
CA SER A 38 1.76 11.18 -7.46
C SER A 38 1.25 11.40 -8.90
N PRO A 39 0.10 12.08 -9.08
CA PRO A 39 -0.39 12.45 -10.42
C PRO A 39 0.58 13.32 -11.21
N GLN A 40 1.47 14.04 -10.54
CA GLN A 40 2.50 14.90 -11.14
C GLN A 40 3.74 14.10 -11.61
N GLY A 41 3.77 12.77 -11.38
CA GLY A 41 4.86 11.89 -11.79
C GLY A 41 6.01 11.81 -10.80
N TYR A 42 5.84 12.23 -9.55
CA TYR A 42 6.85 12.06 -8.50
C TYR A 42 6.59 10.76 -7.74
N PHE A 43 7.63 9.96 -7.58
CA PHE A 43 7.65 8.82 -6.66
C PHE A 43 8.04 9.30 -5.26
N TYR A 44 7.36 8.78 -4.26
CA TYR A 44 7.73 8.89 -2.86
C TYR A 44 8.06 7.49 -2.38
N VAL A 45 9.27 7.30 -1.86
CA VAL A 45 9.80 6.00 -1.47
C VAL A 45 10.14 6.02 0.00
N ALA A 46 9.64 5.08 0.76
CA ALA A 46 10.05 4.85 2.14
C ALA A 46 11.26 3.92 2.15
N ASP A 47 12.38 4.40 2.67
CA ASP A 47 13.62 3.64 2.80
C ASP A 47 13.95 3.43 4.28
N ASN A 48 13.74 2.20 4.74
CA ASN A 48 14.04 1.78 6.09
C ASN A 48 15.55 1.76 6.39
N GLY A 49 16.39 1.59 5.37
CA GLY A 49 17.85 1.53 5.55
C GLY A 49 18.46 2.87 5.91
N SER A 50 17.85 3.98 5.51
CA SER A 50 18.26 5.36 5.86
C SER A 50 17.32 6.04 6.84
N ASP A 51 16.15 5.45 7.14
CA ASP A 51 15.06 6.09 7.87
C ASP A 51 14.61 7.39 7.19
N GLU A 52 14.51 7.39 5.84
CA GLU A 52 14.19 8.57 5.04
C GLU A 52 13.04 8.28 4.04
N ILE A 53 12.42 9.37 3.62
CA ILE A 53 11.49 9.38 2.50
C ILE A 53 12.13 10.13 1.33
N TYR A 54 12.25 9.45 0.20
CA TYR A 54 12.76 10.04 -1.04
C TYR A 54 11.64 10.52 -1.93
N LYS A 55 11.76 11.75 -2.46
CA LYS A 55 10.96 12.27 -3.56
C LYS A 55 11.82 12.22 -4.82
N ILE A 56 11.38 11.44 -5.81
CA ILE A 56 12.11 11.17 -7.05
C ILE A 56 11.22 11.55 -8.23
N ASP A 57 11.78 12.17 -9.26
CA ASP A 57 11.03 12.49 -10.47
C ASP A 57 10.86 11.25 -11.39
N SER A 58 10.09 11.40 -12.46
CA SER A 58 9.84 10.33 -13.44
C SER A 58 11.06 9.91 -14.25
N LEU A 59 12.16 10.65 -14.19
CA LEU A 59 13.44 10.34 -14.82
C LEU A 59 14.37 9.60 -13.85
N GLY A 60 13.98 9.52 -12.56
CA GLY A 60 14.79 8.89 -11.52
C GLY A 60 15.73 9.85 -10.81
N THR A 61 15.58 11.16 -11.02
CA THR A 61 16.36 12.17 -10.31
C THR A 61 15.82 12.36 -8.91
N GLU A 62 16.68 12.27 -7.90
CA GLU A 62 16.32 12.64 -6.54
C GLU A 62 16.05 14.14 -6.45
N VAL A 63 14.82 14.48 -6.06
CA VAL A 63 14.39 15.88 -5.84
C VAL A 63 14.62 16.29 -4.41
N LYS A 64 14.34 15.36 -3.46
CA LYS A 64 14.50 15.58 -2.03
C LYS A 64 14.61 14.26 -1.31
N ALA A 65 15.50 14.18 -0.32
CA ALA A 65 15.48 13.21 0.76
C ALA A 65 15.11 13.92 2.06
N PHE A 66 14.28 13.28 2.89
CA PHE A 66 13.77 13.86 4.12
C PHE A 66 13.56 12.80 5.19
N GLY A 67 14.02 13.06 6.41
CA GLY A 67 13.86 12.17 7.55
C GLY A 67 15.13 12.01 8.36
N GLY A 68 15.56 10.77 8.49
CA GLY A 68 16.64 10.30 9.36
C GLY A 68 16.11 9.71 10.64
N TYR A 69 16.91 8.85 11.27
CA TYR A 69 16.57 8.15 12.50
C TYR A 69 16.17 9.09 13.64
N GLY A 70 15.06 8.80 14.32
CA GLY A 70 14.65 9.50 15.53
C GLY A 70 13.15 9.44 15.83
N TRP A 71 12.71 10.16 16.85
CA TRP A 71 11.34 10.14 17.38
C TRP A 71 10.60 11.47 17.24
N ASN A 72 11.27 12.49 16.75
CA ASN A 72 10.66 13.81 16.56
C ASN A 72 9.82 13.87 15.29
N ASN A 73 9.05 14.92 15.15
CA ASN A 73 8.32 15.21 13.91
C ASN A 73 9.29 15.33 12.73
N GLY A 74 9.03 14.58 11.68
CA GLY A 74 9.90 14.50 10.51
C GLY A 74 11.12 13.60 10.66
N GLN A 75 11.24 12.86 11.75
CA GLN A 75 12.20 11.78 11.93
C GLN A 75 11.45 10.45 11.96
N PHE A 76 12.13 9.36 11.63
CA PHE A 76 11.53 8.03 11.53
C PHE A 76 12.35 6.96 12.26
N ASP A 77 11.68 5.89 12.66
CA ASP A 77 12.27 4.62 13.06
C ASP A 77 11.49 3.50 12.37
N TYR A 78 12.06 2.99 11.30
CA TYR A 78 11.44 2.01 10.42
C TYR A 78 10.21 2.54 9.66
N PRO A 79 10.37 3.51 8.72
CA PRO A 79 9.29 3.97 7.85
C PRO A 79 8.91 2.86 6.86
N ILE A 80 7.82 2.12 7.16
CA ILE A 80 7.50 0.87 6.46
C ILE A 80 6.58 1.08 5.26
N ASP A 81 5.76 2.12 5.27
CA ASP A 81 4.78 2.37 4.21
C ASP A 81 4.63 3.85 3.92
N VAL A 82 4.39 4.17 2.64
CA VAL A 82 4.04 5.50 2.18
C VAL A 82 2.80 5.44 1.30
N SER A 83 1.80 6.25 1.62
CA SER A 83 0.58 6.40 0.83
C SER A 83 0.27 7.86 0.51
N LEU A 84 -0.56 8.06 -0.49
CA LEU A 84 -0.89 9.39 -1.01
C LEU A 84 -2.40 9.58 -1.10
N ASN A 85 -2.84 10.80 -0.80
CA ASN A 85 -4.10 11.32 -1.33
C ASN A 85 -3.83 12.52 -2.28
N ALA A 86 -4.88 13.24 -2.69
CA ALA A 86 -4.75 14.35 -3.63
C ALA A 86 -3.78 15.43 -3.14
N LEU A 87 -3.71 15.69 -1.84
CA LEU A 87 -2.99 16.82 -1.25
C LEU A 87 -1.74 16.39 -0.45
N ASN A 88 -1.79 15.26 0.21
CA ASN A 88 -0.85 14.88 1.26
C ASN A 88 -0.19 13.53 1.02
N ILE A 89 0.88 13.31 1.77
CA ILE A 89 1.63 12.09 1.89
C ILE A 89 1.49 11.61 3.33
N PHE A 90 1.26 10.33 3.51
CA PHE A 90 1.21 9.67 4.81
C PHE A 90 2.32 8.65 4.89
N VAL A 91 3.13 8.73 5.94
CA VAL A 91 4.23 7.80 6.22
C VAL A 91 3.87 6.99 7.46
N THR A 92 3.87 5.69 7.32
CA THR A 92 3.70 4.76 8.44
C THR A 92 5.04 4.50 9.09
N ASP A 93 5.21 5.05 10.27
CA ASP A 93 6.43 5.02 11.07
C ASP A 93 6.28 3.96 12.18
N LYS A 94 6.73 2.74 11.84
CA LYS A 94 6.35 1.53 12.55
C LYS A 94 6.82 1.50 14.00
N ASN A 95 8.11 1.71 14.23
CA ASN A 95 8.67 1.59 15.59
C ASN A 95 8.34 2.82 16.46
N ASN A 96 8.04 3.96 15.82
CA ASN A 96 7.53 5.15 16.52
C ASN A 96 6.02 5.08 16.78
N HIS A 97 5.34 3.99 16.39
CA HIS A 97 3.89 3.81 16.58
C HIS A 97 3.07 4.99 16.09
N SER A 98 3.41 5.54 14.96
CA SER A 98 2.80 6.78 14.46
C SER A 98 2.60 6.80 12.95
N ILE A 99 1.68 7.67 12.53
CA ILE A 99 1.50 8.03 11.13
C ILE A 99 1.85 9.52 11.02
N GLN A 100 2.81 9.84 10.17
CA GLN A 100 3.21 11.23 9.92
C GLN A 100 2.65 11.71 8.58
N GLN A 101 2.09 12.90 8.57
CA GLN A 101 1.49 13.54 7.39
C GLN A 101 2.37 14.69 6.90
N PHE A 102 2.56 14.75 5.59
CA PHE A 102 3.35 15.77 4.91
C PHE A 102 2.59 16.32 3.71
N ASP A 103 2.96 17.52 3.26
CA ASP A 103 2.58 18.02 1.94
C ASP A 103 3.42 17.35 0.83
N LYS A 104 3.14 17.70 -0.43
CA LYS A 104 3.85 17.13 -1.60
C LYS A 104 5.32 17.54 -1.72
N ASP A 105 5.77 18.51 -0.92
CA ASP A 105 7.15 18.95 -0.84
C ASP A 105 7.87 18.41 0.39
N LEU A 106 7.25 17.42 1.07
CA LEU A 106 7.76 16.79 2.28
C LEU A 106 7.92 17.79 3.44
N ASN A 107 7.04 18.79 3.54
CA ASN A 107 6.94 19.61 4.72
C ASN A 107 5.98 18.95 5.70
N PHE A 108 6.39 18.83 6.97
CA PHE A 108 5.60 18.19 8.02
C PHE A 108 4.30 18.97 8.28
N ILE A 109 3.18 18.24 8.39
CA ILE A 109 1.85 18.79 8.70
C ILE A 109 1.39 18.34 10.08
N SER A 110 1.31 17.02 10.30
CA SER A 110 0.78 16.47 11.54
C SER A 110 1.31 15.06 11.82
N ARG A 111 1.12 14.61 13.06
CA ARG A 111 1.44 13.26 13.49
C ARG A 111 0.24 12.65 14.23
N LEU A 112 -0.22 11.52 13.78
CA LEU A 112 -1.19 10.69 14.49
C LEU A 112 -0.43 9.70 15.37
N TYR A 113 -0.53 9.89 16.68
CA TYR A 113 0.05 9.05 17.71
C TYR A 113 -0.96 8.92 18.87
N THR A 114 -1.42 7.72 19.14
CA THR A 114 -2.52 7.50 20.09
C THR A 114 -2.16 6.57 21.23
N ARG A 115 -0.92 6.08 21.29
CA ARG A 115 -0.50 5.05 22.24
C ARG A 115 -0.57 5.53 23.70
N GLU A 116 -0.35 6.81 23.96
CA GLU A 116 -0.36 7.43 25.28
C GLU A 116 -1.65 8.23 25.55
N GLY A 117 -2.65 8.10 24.68
CA GLY A 117 -3.92 8.80 24.84
C GLY A 117 -4.85 8.13 25.85
N ASP A 118 -5.83 8.90 26.36
CA ASP A 118 -6.82 8.40 27.33
C ASP A 118 -7.79 7.36 26.73
N ASN A 119 -7.91 7.29 25.40
CA ASN A 119 -8.78 6.34 24.72
C ASN A 119 -8.00 5.10 24.29
N SER A 120 -8.10 4.03 25.09
CA SER A 120 -7.46 2.74 24.79
C SER A 120 -7.93 2.10 23.48
N ASP A 121 -9.16 2.36 23.05
CA ASP A 121 -9.70 1.83 21.78
C ASP A 121 -9.01 2.46 20.56
N ALA A 122 -8.55 3.69 20.71
CA ALA A 122 -7.81 4.42 19.67
C ALA A 122 -6.32 4.07 19.62
N ALA A 123 -5.78 3.45 20.69
CA ALA A 123 -4.35 3.16 20.78
C ALA A 123 -3.94 2.08 19.78
N PHE A 124 -2.92 2.35 18.96
CA PHE A 124 -2.33 1.37 18.05
C PHE A 124 -0.82 1.23 18.27
N GLY A 125 -0.29 0.08 17.85
CA GLY A 125 1.12 -0.21 17.95
C GLY A 125 1.67 -0.94 16.74
N PHE A 126 2.92 -0.63 16.40
CA PHE A 126 3.62 -1.21 15.25
C PHE A 126 2.77 -1.19 13.97
N PRO A 127 2.26 -0.02 13.54
CA PRO A 127 1.44 0.07 12.34
C PRO A 127 2.23 -0.43 11.13
N LEU A 128 1.56 -1.16 10.22
CA LEU A 128 2.20 -1.72 9.02
C LEU A 128 1.86 -0.92 7.77
N SER A 129 0.70 -0.30 7.75
CA SER A 129 0.22 0.41 6.57
C SER A 129 -0.84 1.42 6.95
N THR A 130 -0.91 2.49 6.17
CA THR A 130 -1.93 3.53 6.29
C THR A 130 -2.38 3.95 4.91
N ASP A 131 -3.69 4.09 4.73
CA ASP A 131 -4.25 4.68 3.51
C ASP A 131 -5.47 5.54 3.84
N VAL A 132 -5.88 6.39 2.90
CA VAL A 132 -6.89 7.42 3.12
C VAL A 132 -8.01 7.29 2.12
N SER A 133 -9.26 7.38 2.59
CA SER A 133 -10.45 7.37 1.74
C SER A 133 -10.60 8.67 0.95
N SER A 134 -11.48 8.66 -0.05
CA SER A 134 -11.85 9.87 -0.81
C SER A 134 -12.50 10.94 0.06
N MET A 135 -13.02 10.58 1.23
CA MET A 135 -13.62 11.49 2.21
C MET A 135 -12.60 12.05 3.23
N GLY A 136 -11.34 11.59 3.17
CA GLY A 136 -10.28 12.00 4.09
C GLY A 136 -10.15 11.15 5.35
N ASP A 137 -10.97 10.09 5.51
CA ASP A 137 -10.81 9.18 6.65
C ASP A 137 -9.50 8.39 6.53
N VAL A 138 -8.76 8.30 7.62
CA VAL A 138 -7.47 7.62 7.72
C VAL A 138 -7.68 6.22 8.30
N TYR A 139 -7.20 5.20 7.59
CA TYR A 139 -7.24 3.81 8.03
C TYR A 139 -5.83 3.35 8.38
N VAL A 140 -5.66 2.79 9.57
CA VAL A 140 -4.38 2.32 10.10
C VAL A 140 -4.44 0.82 10.35
N LEU A 141 -3.52 0.05 9.77
CA LEU A 141 -3.36 -1.37 10.03
C LEU A 141 -2.47 -1.57 11.25
N ASP A 142 -3.10 -1.87 12.37
CA ASP A 142 -2.47 -2.11 13.68
C ASP A 142 -2.01 -3.57 13.79
N SER A 143 -0.70 -3.81 13.73
CA SER A 143 -0.20 -5.19 13.84
C SER A 143 -0.15 -5.72 15.26
N GLU A 144 -0.05 -4.84 16.25
CA GLU A 144 -0.02 -5.25 17.67
C GLU A 144 -1.34 -5.93 18.05
N ASN A 145 -2.47 -5.35 17.64
CA ASN A 145 -3.80 -5.87 17.95
C ASN A 145 -4.49 -6.56 16.76
N LYS A 146 -3.83 -6.64 15.60
CA LYS A 146 -4.32 -7.29 14.37
C LYS A 146 -5.72 -6.80 13.98
N ARG A 147 -5.85 -5.49 13.82
CA ARG A 147 -7.10 -4.80 13.52
C ARG A 147 -6.85 -3.59 12.63
N ILE A 148 -7.92 -2.99 12.15
CA ILE A 148 -7.90 -1.71 11.47
C ILE A 148 -8.55 -0.69 12.38
N LEU A 149 -7.91 0.49 12.52
CA LEU A 149 -8.51 1.65 13.14
C LEU A 149 -8.86 2.67 12.05
N LYS A 150 -10.01 3.30 12.23
CA LYS A 150 -10.46 4.42 11.41
C LYS A 150 -10.43 5.70 12.21
N PHE A 151 -9.82 6.73 11.66
CA PHE A 151 -9.81 8.10 12.18
C PHE A 151 -10.41 9.04 11.13
N ASP A 152 -11.00 10.14 11.58
CA ASP A 152 -11.39 11.21 10.65
C ASP A 152 -10.18 12.03 10.18
N LEU A 153 -10.41 12.99 9.30
CA LEU A 153 -9.36 13.86 8.74
C LEU A 153 -8.63 14.73 9.78
N PHE A 154 -9.18 14.84 11.00
CA PHE A 154 -8.59 15.60 12.12
C PHE A 154 -7.85 14.67 13.12
N GLY A 155 -7.78 13.37 12.84
CA GLY A 155 -7.16 12.38 13.71
C GLY A 155 -8.03 11.93 14.88
N LYS A 156 -9.35 12.22 14.86
CA LYS A 156 -10.29 11.73 15.86
C LYS A 156 -10.66 10.29 15.56
N TYR A 157 -10.50 9.41 16.55
CA TYR A 157 -10.91 8.02 16.47
C TYR A 157 -12.43 7.89 16.18
N MET A 158 -12.77 7.02 15.26
CA MET A 158 -14.14 6.74 14.85
C MET A 158 -14.58 5.32 15.20
N LEU A 159 -13.85 4.31 14.74
CA LEU A 159 -14.16 2.90 14.98
C LEU A 159 -12.94 2.01 14.72
N GLN A 160 -13.05 0.74 15.13
CA GLN A 160 -12.11 -0.33 14.80
C GLN A 160 -12.87 -1.54 14.26
N PHE A 161 -12.21 -2.36 13.45
CA PHE A 161 -12.77 -3.57 12.87
C PHE A 161 -11.69 -4.57 12.43
N GLY A 162 -12.12 -5.77 12.04
CA GLY A 162 -11.20 -6.83 11.60
C GLY A 162 -10.41 -7.48 12.74
N GLY A 163 -10.72 -7.16 14.00
CA GLY A 163 -10.12 -7.76 15.19
C GLY A 163 -10.50 -9.23 15.39
N PHE A 164 -10.07 -9.80 16.53
CA PHE A 164 -10.27 -11.22 16.82
C PHE A 164 -11.74 -11.66 16.86
N ASP A 165 -12.64 -10.73 17.13
CA ASP A 165 -14.11 -10.89 17.21
C ASP A 165 -14.82 -10.78 15.86
N ALA A 166 -14.08 -10.48 14.78
CA ALA A 166 -14.63 -10.32 13.43
C ALA A 166 -14.95 -11.67 12.72
N GLY A 167 -14.92 -12.79 13.43
CA GLY A 167 -15.24 -14.11 12.90
C GLY A 167 -14.37 -14.49 11.70
N ASP A 168 -14.98 -14.80 10.55
CA ASP A 168 -14.24 -15.20 9.34
C ASP A 168 -13.39 -14.08 8.76
N PHE A 169 -13.70 -12.84 9.08
CA PHE A 169 -12.98 -11.63 8.63
C PHE A 169 -11.90 -11.18 9.61
N ALA A 170 -11.63 -11.93 10.68
CA ALA A 170 -10.56 -11.62 11.61
C ALA A 170 -9.20 -11.66 10.91
N ILE A 171 -8.45 -10.56 11.07
CA ILE A 171 -7.09 -10.38 10.56
C ILE A 171 -6.13 -11.21 11.42
N LYS A 172 -5.27 -12.00 10.77
CA LYS A 172 -4.36 -12.95 11.47
C LYS A 172 -2.89 -12.66 11.24
N ASN A 173 -2.54 -12.38 9.99
CA ASN A 173 -1.17 -12.16 9.52
C ASN A 173 -1.12 -10.91 8.63
N PRO A 174 -1.42 -9.71 9.19
CA PRO A 174 -1.53 -8.48 8.41
C PRO A 174 -0.21 -8.14 7.73
N LEU A 175 -0.29 -7.69 6.48
CA LEU A 175 0.87 -7.22 5.71
C LEU A 175 0.68 -5.78 5.27
N LYS A 176 -0.39 -5.49 4.53
CA LYS A 176 -0.67 -4.16 4.00
C LYS A 176 -2.16 -3.94 3.78
N LEU A 177 -2.63 -2.70 3.89
CA LEU A 177 -3.98 -2.30 3.48
C LEU A 177 -3.92 -1.24 2.39
N ILE A 178 -4.97 -1.20 1.59
CA ILE A 178 -5.28 -0.09 0.69
C ILE A 178 -6.76 0.27 0.80
N VAL A 179 -7.10 1.52 0.51
CA VAL A 179 -8.49 1.99 0.37
C VAL A 179 -8.75 2.28 -1.11
N THR A 180 -9.71 1.59 -1.71
CA THR A 180 -10.05 1.75 -3.13
C THR A 180 -10.81 3.05 -3.37
N GLU A 181 -10.93 3.49 -4.63
CA GLU A 181 -11.73 4.65 -5.02
C GLU A 181 -13.22 4.51 -4.61
N ASN A 182 -13.73 3.29 -4.50
CA ASN A 182 -15.08 2.99 -4.00
C ASN A 182 -15.15 2.90 -2.47
N ASN A 183 -14.09 3.30 -1.77
CA ASN A 183 -13.95 3.27 -0.32
C ASN A 183 -14.10 1.86 0.31
N ASN A 184 -13.77 0.80 -0.44
CA ASN A 184 -13.56 -0.52 0.16
C ASN A 184 -12.13 -0.59 0.70
N ILE A 185 -11.98 -1.22 1.86
CA ILE A 185 -10.69 -1.45 2.49
C ILE A 185 -10.27 -2.88 2.16
N LEU A 186 -9.16 -3.04 1.44
CA LEU A 186 -8.57 -4.32 1.10
C LEU A 186 -7.35 -4.55 1.99
N VAL A 187 -7.32 -5.70 2.65
CA VAL A 187 -6.22 -6.09 3.54
C VAL A 187 -5.56 -7.36 3.00
N LEU A 188 -4.29 -7.27 2.72
CA LEU A 188 -3.45 -8.44 2.48
C LEU A 188 -3.11 -9.09 3.82
N ASP A 189 -3.64 -10.28 4.06
CA ASP A 189 -3.53 -11.05 5.30
C ASP A 189 -2.98 -12.45 5.03
N GLY A 190 -1.66 -12.59 5.04
CA GLY A 190 -0.97 -13.83 4.70
C GLY A 190 -1.30 -14.33 3.29
N MET A 191 -2.04 -15.43 3.19
CA MET A 191 -2.51 -16.02 1.92
C MET A 191 -3.94 -15.59 1.56
N SER A 192 -4.45 -14.51 2.17
CA SER A 192 -5.82 -14.04 1.96
C SER A 192 -5.85 -12.56 1.62
N LEU A 193 -6.82 -12.18 0.81
CA LEU A 193 -7.26 -10.80 0.64
C LEU A 193 -8.61 -10.64 1.33
N ILE A 194 -8.67 -9.82 2.38
CA ILE A 194 -9.89 -9.52 3.11
C ILE A 194 -10.43 -8.18 2.65
N VAL A 195 -11.72 -8.10 2.39
CA VAL A 195 -12.40 -6.89 1.93
C VAL A 195 -13.41 -6.46 2.94
N PHE A 196 -13.34 -5.20 3.35
CA PHE A 196 -14.30 -4.54 4.22
C PHE A 196 -14.95 -3.35 3.49
N ASP A 197 -16.17 -2.98 3.90
CA ASP A 197 -16.76 -1.70 3.52
C ASP A 197 -16.23 -0.55 4.40
N LEU A 198 -16.66 0.68 4.10
CA LEU A 198 -16.25 1.89 4.84
C LEU A 198 -16.74 1.92 6.30
N PHE A 199 -17.69 1.03 6.67
CA PHE A 199 -18.21 0.88 8.03
C PHE A 199 -17.53 -0.25 8.81
N GLY A 200 -16.58 -0.97 8.18
CA GLY A 200 -15.86 -2.09 8.77
C GLY A 200 -16.60 -3.43 8.69
N ASN A 201 -17.67 -3.53 7.91
CA ASN A 201 -18.33 -4.82 7.68
C ASN A 201 -17.49 -5.65 6.70
N GLY A 202 -17.24 -6.91 7.04
CA GLY A 202 -16.59 -7.85 6.13
C GLY A 202 -17.47 -8.16 4.92
N ILE A 203 -16.92 -7.96 3.72
CA ILE A 203 -17.61 -8.22 2.44
C ILE A 203 -17.18 -9.54 1.85
N ALA A 204 -15.87 -9.80 1.79
CA ALA A 204 -15.30 -10.98 1.19
C ALA A 204 -13.96 -11.34 1.81
N LYS A 205 -13.66 -12.63 1.81
CA LYS A 205 -12.33 -13.17 2.10
C LYS A 205 -11.94 -14.12 0.98
N ILE A 206 -10.86 -13.81 0.31
CA ILE A 206 -10.42 -14.46 -0.92
C ILE A 206 -9.09 -15.14 -0.65
N THR A 207 -8.98 -16.42 -0.93
CA THR A 207 -7.71 -17.14 -0.87
C THR A 207 -6.88 -16.80 -2.11
N LEU A 208 -5.65 -16.40 -1.89
CA LEU A 208 -4.71 -16.04 -2.94
C LEU A 208 -3.96 -17.26 -3.47
N PRO A 209 -3.53 -17.24 -4.76
CA PRO A 209 -2.89 -18.41 -5.39
C PRO A 209 -1.46 -18.66 -4.90
N GLU A 210 -0.81 -17.61 -4.42
CA GLU A 210 0.54 -17.62 -3.89
C GLU A 210 0.71 -16.54 -2.81
N LYS A 211 1.84 -16.54 -2.14
CA LYS A 211 2.17 -15.52 -1.15
C LYS A 211 2.57 -14.22 -1.85
N PHE A 212 1.99 -13.12 -1.39
CA PHE A 212 2.36 -11.76 -1.81
C PHE A 212 2.97 -10.99 -0.64
N ASN A 213 3.87 -10.07 -0.99
CA ASN A 213 4.57 -9.18 -0.05
C ASN A 213 3.81 -7.88 0.13
N SER A 214 3.14 -7.40 -0.93
CA SER A 214 2.46 -6.12 -0.95
C SER A 214 1.19 -6.14 -1.79
N ILE A 215 0.25 -5.28 -1.43
CA ILE A 215 -0.86 -4.82 -2.24
C ILE A 215 -0.75 -3.31 -2.37
N ASP A 216 -0.81 -2.79 -3.58
CA ASP A 216 -0.63 -1.36 -3.85
C ASP A 216 -1.68 -0.89 -4.85
N LYS A 217 -1.86 0.43 -4.94
CA LYS A 217 -2.79 1.02 -5.90
C LYS A 217 -2.21 2.25 -6.58
N TYR A 218 -2.64 2.45 -7.81
CA TYR A 218 -2.57 3.73 -8.49
C TYR A 218 -3.93 4.00 -9.11
N TYR A 219 -4.71 4.93 -8.53
CA TYR A 219 -6.14 5.11 -8.84
C TYR A 219 -6.91 3.78 -8.74
N ASN A 220 -7.59 3.39 -9.82
CA ASN A 220 -8.37 2.15 -9.89
C ASN A 220 -7.52 0.90 -10.19
N SER A 221 -6.25 1.05 -10.51
CA SER A 221 -5.35 -0.08 -10.76
C SER A 221 -4.77 -0.58 -9.45
N ILE A 222 -4.97 -1.86 -9.15
CA ILE A 222 -4.45 -2.52 -7.95
C ILE A 222 -3.44 -3.57 -8.38
N THR A 223 -2.34 -3.67 -7.67
CA THR A 223 -1.31 -4.69 -7.88
C THR A 223 -1.14 -5.56 -6.65
N LEU A 224 -0.85 -6.84 -6.87
CA LEU A 224 -0.35 -7.76 -5.85
C LEU A 224 1.09 -8.12 -6.23
N THR A 225 2.02 -7.94 -5.31
CA THR A 225 3.45 -8.14 -5.54
C THR A 225 3.95 -9.33 -4.73
N GLY A 226 4.45 -10.37 -5.41
CA GLY A 226 5.22 -11.46 -4.83
C GLY A 226 6.72 -11.23 -5.01
N ASP A 227 7.56 -12.17 -4.56
CA ASP A 227 9.03 -12.04 -4.68
C ASP A 227 9.49 -11.81 -6.12
N SER A 228 8.88 -12.50 -7.09
CA SER A 228 9.21 -12.41 -8.52
C SER A 228 7.99 -12.32 -9.42
N THR A 229 6.82 -12.09 -8.85
CA THR A 229 5.54 -12.09 -9.57
C THR A 229 4.76 -10.83 -9.29
N ILE A 230 4.08 -10.31 -10.30
CA ILE A 230 3.16 -9.19 -10.18
C ILE A 230 1.83 -9.59 -10.83
N TYR A 231 0.76 -9.29 -10.13
CA TYR A 231 -0.59 -9.43 -10.62
C TYR A 231 -1.24 -8.06 -10.67
N VAL A 232 -1.95 -7.76 -11.74
CA VAL A 232 -2.66 -6.50 -11.93
C VAL A 232 -4.16 -6.75 -11.94
N SER A 233 -4.91 -5.89 -11.27
CA SER A 233 -6.36 -5.99 -11.23
C SER A 233 -7.00 -5.62 -12.56
N SER A 234 -8.07 -6.32 -12.89
CA SER A 234 -9.08 -5.86 -13.85
C SER A 234 -10.41 -5.73 -13.14
N GLN A 235 -11.13 -4.65 -13.43
CA GLN A 235 -12.49 -4.44 -12.92
C GLN A 235 -13.47 -4.63 -14.07
N GLU A 236 -14.18 -5.74 -14.05
CA GLU A 236 -15.28 -6.02 -14.97
C GLU A 236 -16.59 -6.17 -14.18
N GLU A 237 -17.61 -5.39 -14.53
CA GLU A 237 -18.98 -5.50 -14.00
C GLU A 237 -19.07 -5.68 -12.46
N ASN A 238 -18.34 -4.86 -11.69
CA ASN A 238 -18.26 -4.95 -10.21
C ASN A 238 -17.50 -6.17 -9.65
N LYS A 239 -16.67 -6.81 -10.46
CA LYS A 239 -15.85 -7.94 -10.06
C LYS A 239 -14.38 -7.55 -10.08
N LEU A 240 -13.71 -7.72 -8.94
CA LEU A 240 -12.26 -7.58 -8.84
C LEU A 240 -11.61 -8.90 -9.22
N SER A 241 -10.81 -8.92 -10.27
CA SER A 241 -9.99 -10.05 -10.66
C SER A 241 -8.53 -9.63 -10.82
N PHE A 242 -7.61 -10.57 -10.70
CA PHE A 242 -6.17 -10.32 -10.84
C PHE A 242 -5.58 -11.22 -11.91
N THR A 243 -4.81 -10.64 -12.81
CA THR A 243 -4.10 -11.36 -13.87
C THR A 243 -2.60 -11.23 -13.66
N LYS A 244 -1.90 -12.35 -13.68
CA LYS A 244 -0.43 -12.38 -13.63
C LYS A 244 0.13 -11.76 -14.90
N VAL A 245 1.10 -10.87 -14.76
CA VAL A 245 1.81 -10.27 -15.89
C VAL A 245 3.14 -11.00 -16.12
N ASN A 246 3.57 -11.08 -17.37
CA ASN A 246 4.90 -11.58 -17.74
C ASN A 246 5.86 -10.40 -17.79
N LEU A 247 6.81 -10.38 -16.88
CA LEU A 247 7.89 -9.41 -16.90
C LEU A 247 9.09 -10.01 -17.62
N ALA A 248 9.74 -9.22 -18.49
CA ALA A 248 11.03 -9.58 -19.02
C ALA A 248 12.00 -9.88 -17.87
N ALA A 249 12.84 -10.88 -18.06
CA ALA A 249 13.74 -11.36 -17.02
C ALA A 249 14.60 -10.22 -16.47
N VAL A 250 14.41 -9.92 -15.20
CA VAL A 250 15.36 -9.17 -14.38
C VAL A 250 16.31 -10.20 -13.76
N ASN A 251 17.58 -9.87 -13.59
CA ASN A 251 18.61 -10.79 -13.10
C ASN A 251 18.12 -11.67 -11.95
N GLY A 252 18.35 -12.97 -12.02
CA GLY A 252 17.64 -14.07 -11.39
C GLY A 252 17.50 -14.14 -9.86
N ASN A 253 17.91 -13.11 -9.09
CA ASN A 253 17.69 -13.02 -7.64
C ASN A 253 16.99 -11.73 -7.22
N THR A 254 16.39 -11.00 -8.16
CA THR A 254 15.67 -9.75 -7.84
C THR A 254 14.39 -10.08 -7.11
N LYS A 255 14.22 -9.52 -5.92
CA LYS A 255 12.99 -9.60 -5.13
C LYS A 255 12.27 -8.28 -5.15
N PHE A 256 11.00 -8.32 -5.55
CA PHE A 256 10.13 -7.16 -5.51
C PHE A 256 9.52 -6.99 -4.12
N THR A 257 9.50 -5.76 -3.64
CA THR A 257 8.86 -5.37 -2.37
C THR A 257 7.47 -4.78 -2.59
N SER A 258 7.28 -4.02 -3.67
CA SER A 258 6.03 -3.33 -4.01
C SER A 258 5.94 -3.09 -5.52
N SER A 259 4.75 -2.85 -6.08
CA SER A 259 4.58 -2.52 -7.49
C SER A 259 3.38 -1.60 -7.75
N LEU A 260 3.44 -0.85 -8.86
CA LEU A 260 2.35 -0.01 -9.33
C LEU A 260 2.13 -0.25 -10.82
N ALA A 261 0.87 -0.39 -11.23
CA ALA A 261 0.49 -0.43 -12.65
C ALA A 261 -0.13 0.90 -13.06
N VAL A 262 0.46 1.55 -14.06
CA VAL A 262 0.13 2.91 -14.51
C VAL A 262 -0.01 2.91 -16.03
N SER A 263 -1.22 2.93 -16.54
CA SER A 263 -1.50 2.83 -17.98
C SER A 263 -0.87 1.55 -18.58
N ASN A 264 0.10 1.70 -19.50
CA ASN A 264 0.83 0.60 -20.12
C ASN A 264 2.18 0.29 -19.44
N LYS A 265 2.42 0.83 -18.22
CA LYS A 265 3.66 0.66 -17.48
C LYS A 265 3.42 -0.10 -16.17
N ILE A 266 4.43 -0.86 -15.77
CA ILE A 266 4.56 -1.40 -14.42
C ILE A 266 5.85 -0.86 -13.82
N TYR A 267 5.74 -0.30 -12.62
CA TYR A 267 6.88 0.04 -11.78
C TYR A 267 6.96 -1.02 -10.68
N ALA A 268 8.15 -1.58 -10.49
CA ALA A 268 8.40 -2.58 -9.46
C ALA A 268 9.56 -2.11 -8.58
N LEU A 269 9.29 -1.97 -7.29
CA LEU A 269 10.27 -1.61 -6.28
C LEU A 269 10.99 -2.86 -5.82
N THR A 270 12.29 -2.73 -5.63
CA THR A 270 13.12 -3.65 -4.87
C THR A 270 13.70 -2.94 -3.66
N TYR A 271 14.46 -3.62 -2.82
CA TYR A 271 15.13 -2.97 -1.70
C TYR A 271 16.06 -1.81 -2.11
N THR A 272 16.55 -1.80 -3.35
CA THR A 272 17.60 -0.86 -3.76
C THR A 272 17.23 0.02 -4.95
N THR A 273 16.17 -0.29 -5.70
CA THR A 273 15.89 0.40 -6.97
C THR A 273 14.45 0.20 -7.44
N ILE A 274 13.98 1.05 -8.35
CA ILE A 274 12.72 0.92 -9.07
C ILE A 274 13.02 0.46 -10.50
N PHE A 275 12.37 -0.62 -10.93
CA PHE A 275 12.32 -1.06 -12.31
C PHE A 275 11.08 -0.52 -13.01
N SER A 276 11.23 -0.05 -14.24
CA SER A 276 10.13 0.39 -15.09
C SER A 276 9.99 -0.54 -16.29
N PHE A 277 8.82 -1.15 -16.43
CA PHE A 277 8.46 -2.02 -17.53
C PHE A 277 7.37 -1.38 -18.38
N VAL A 278 7.39 -1.61 -19.69
CA VAL A 278 6.36 -1.16 -20.63
C VAL A 278 5.75 -2.36 -21.35
N LEU A 279 4.45 -2.33 -21.54
CA LEU A 279 3.71 -3.35 -22.27
C LEU A 279 4.28 -3.46 -23.69
N SER A 280 4.63 -4.68 -24.11
CA SER A 280 5.15 -4.95 -25.44
C SER A 280 4.05 -4.69 -26.48
N GLU A 281 4.35 -3.92 -27.49
CA GLU A 281 3.50 -3.84 -28.68
C GLU A 281 3.52 -5.20 -29.40
N LYS A 282 2.35 -5.72 -29.75
CA LYS A 282 2.20 -6.98 -30.51
C LYS A 282 2.40 -6.75 -32.00
#